data_03fe5260b69f02dfd8ba899ec3378ee3
#
_entry.id   03fe5260b69f02dfd8ba899ec3378ee3
#
_cell.length_a   1.000
_cell.length_b   1.000
_cell.length_c   1.000
_cell.angle_alpha   90.00
_cell.angle_beta   90.00
_cell.angle_gamma   90.00
#
_symmetry.space_group_name_H-M   'P 1'
#
loop_
_entity.id
_entity.type
_entity.pdbx_description
1 polymer ?
#
loop_
_entity_poly.entity_id
_entity_poly.type
_entity_poly.pdbx_seq_one_letter_code
_entity_poly.pdbx_strand_id
1 'polypeptide(L)'
;MVMKRIAVMLVLCLYSPVSAFTIATGPNDGSYFQIAQDIKNVAAKEGLDVQVTSTKGSLENIHLLGTGKVDSAIVQLDALRFVSDVLKQQRGLDLFDAIKIVLNLYPEEIHVLSNRKDIQSFYQLEGKRVSVGTEGGGTAITAAVLFTVYDIKAIASFDAFEDAVKNMEQGNLDAVLFVGGAPVPFIGKLDNRFHFVRLPANAILDEIYLRTKLGGPQYGWAQSDTETYAVPSAIMGLDKKDENYASQMQALVLSILNSADDLRANGHQKWKSSIIQSYFPNRGYEPTNQLIQLFNILDSRGYKIVKK
;
A
#
# COMPACT_ATOMS: atom_id res chain seq x y z
N MET A 1 -2.16 -73.48 -24.14
CA MET A 1 -2.82 -72.20 -24.38
C MET A 1 -2.58 -71.33 -23.17
N VAL A 2 -1.55 -70.41 -23.20
CA VAL A 2 -1.09 -69.63 -22.04
C VAL A 2 -1.65 -68.24 -22.22
N MET A 3 -2.61 -67.81 -21.38
CA MET A 3 -3.15 -66.45 -21.32
C MET A 3 -2.14 -65.55 -20.59
N LYS A 4 -1.50 -64.66 -21.34
CA LYS A 4 -0.73 -63.55 -20.76
C LYS A 4 -1.70 -62.52 -20.18
N ARG A 5 -1.71 -62.36 -18.84
CA ARG A 5 -2.37 -61.24 -18.14
C ARG A 5 -1.51 -60.00 -18.31
N ILE A 6 -2.02 -59.02 -19.05
CA ILE A 6 -1.43 -57.66 -19.14
C ILE A 6 -1.94 -56.91 -17.92
N ALA A 7 -1.07 -56.61 -16.95
CA ALA A 7 -1.37 -55.71 -15.84
C ALA A 7 -1.22 -54.26 -16.36
N VAL A 8 -2.33 -53.56 -16.51
CA VAL A 8 -2.32 -52.10 -16.76
C VAL A 8 -2.07 -51.40 -15.43
N MET A 9 -0.85 -50.89 -15.27
CA MET A 9 -0.47 -50.07 -14.11
C MET A 9 -1.04 -48.68 -14.30
N LEU A 10 -2.15 -48.36 -13.63
CA LEU A 10 -2.75 -47.01 -13.61
C LEU A 10 -1.84 -46.12 -12.74
N VAL A 11 -1.03 -45.29 -13.36
CA VAL A 11 -0.29 -44.24 -12.65
C VAL A 11 -1.29 -43.15 -12.31
N LEU A 12 -1.82 -43.18 -11.11
CA LEU A 12 -2.55 -42.07 -10.50
C LEU A 12 -1.54 -40.97 -10.20
N CYS A 13 -1.42 -39.99 -11.11
CA CYS A 13 -0.80 -38.73 -10.79
C CYS A 13 -1.63 -38.08 -9.68
N LEU A 14 -1.15 -38.16 -8.44
CA LEU A 14 -1.66 -37.36 -7.33
C LEU A 14 -1.36 -35.90 -7.63
N TYR A 15 -2.28 -35.24 -8.34
CA TYR A 15 -2.31 -33.78 -8.39
C TYR A 15 -2.65 -33.31 -6.98
N SER A 16 -1.62 -32.95 -6.19
CA SER A 16 -1.85 -32.09 -5.03
C SER A 16 -2.39 -30.77 -5.57
N PRO A 17 -3.55 -30.28 -5.11
CA PRO A 17 -4.01 -28.98 -5.53
C PRO A 17 -2.94 -27.96 -5.12
N VAL A 18 -2.33 -27.29 -6.09
CA VAL A 18 -1.46 -26.15 -5.82
C VAL A 18 -2.36 -25.12 -5.15
N SER A 19 -2.08 -24.80 -3.89
CA SER A 19 -2.82 -23.75 -3.19
C SER A 19 -2.64 -22.43 -3.94
N ALA A 20 -3.75 -21.72 -4.17
CA ALA A 20 -3.70 -20.42 -4.80
C ALA A 20 -2.79 -19.46 -4.01
N PHE A 21 -1.98 -18.69 -4.72
CA PHE A 21 -1.12 -17.66 -4.11
C PHE A 21 -1.98 -16.47 -3.65
N THR A 22 -1.90 -16.10 -2.39
CA THR A 22 -2.80 -15.11 -1.79
C THR A 22 -2.14 -13.74 -1.62
N ILE A 23 -2.85 -12.66 -2.01
CA ILE A 23 -2.41 -11.27 -1.84
C ILE A 23 -3.41 -10.51 -0.98
N ALA A 24 -3.00 -9.99 0.17
CA ALA A 24 -3.78 -9.05 0.97
C ALA A 24 -3.66 -7.63 0.42
N THR A 25 -4.78 -6.89 0.40
CA THR A 25 -4.91 -5.63 -0.32
C THR A 25 -5.50 -4.51 0.55
N GLY A 26 -6.63 -3.96 0.17
CA GLY A 26 -7.41 -2.93 0.86
C GLY A 26 -8.90 -3.16 0.62
N PRO A 27 -9.75 -2.18 0.90
CA PRO A 27 -11.16 -2.23 0.56
C PRO A 27 -11.38 -2.47 -0.93
N ASN A 28 -12.50 -3.11 -1.29
CA ASN A 28 -12.82 -3.52 -2.67
C ASN A 28 -12.85 -2.36 -3.68
N ASP A 29 -13.14 -1.16 -3.23
CA ASP A 29 -13.17 0.08 -4.02
C ASP A 29 -11.85 0.87 -3.96
N GLY A 30 -10.85 0.36 -3.22
CA GLY A 30 -9.53 0.99 -3.06
C GLY A 30 -8.54 0.61 -4.16
N SER A 31 -7.51 1.44 -4.33
CA SER A 31 -6.46 1.24 -5.34
C SER A 31 -5.70 -0.08 -5.16
N TYR A 32 -5.43 -0.53 -3.94
CA TYR A 32 -4.75 -1.80 -3.68
C TYR A 32 -5.51 -2.99 -4.27
N PHE A 33 -6.82 -3.01 -4.06
CA PHE A 33 -7.66 -4.09 -4.58
C PHE A 33 -7.66 -4.12 -6.11
N GLN A 34 -7.80 -2.95 -6.75
CA GLN A 34 -7.80 -2.84 -8.21
C GLN A 34 -6.44 -3.22 -8.81
N ILE A 35 -5.34 -2.75 -8.23
CA ILE A 35 -3.98 -3.15 -8.62
C ILE A 35 -3.78 -4.67 -8.48
N ALA A 36 -4.27 -5.26 -7.40
CA ALA A 36 -4.15 -6.71 -7.20
C ALA A 36 -5.02 -7.52 -8.18
N GLN A 37 -6.16 -6.98 -8.65
CA GLN A 37 -6.93 -7.60 -9.73
C GLN A 37 -6.14 -7.57 -11.05
N ASP A 38 -5.47 -6.46 -11.36
CA ASP A 38 -4.58 -6.39 -12.52
C ASP A 38 -3.45 -7.41 -12.41
N ILE A 39 -2.82 -7.53 -11.24
CA ILE A 39 -1.77 -8.53 -10.96
C ILE A 39 -2.32 -9.94 -11.16
N LYS A 40 -3.49 -10.27 -10.62
CA LYS A 40 -4.15 -11.56 -10.80
C LYS A 40 -4.32 -11.88 -12.30
N ASN A 41 -4.77 -10.90 -13.09
CA ASN A 41 -5.02 -11.09 -14.52
C ASN A 41 -3.73 -11.37 -15.30
N VAL A 42 -2.62 -10.69 -14.98
CA VAL A 42 -1.34 -10.95 -15.66
C VAL A 42 -0.67 -12.22 -15.15
N ALA A 43 -0.79 -12.54 -13.86
CA ALA A 43 -0.26 -13.76 -13.27
C ALA A 43 -0.93 -15.03 -13.84
N ALA A 44 -2.24 -14.96 -14.11
CA ALA A 44 -2.96 -16.07 -14.75
C ALA A 44 -2.44 -16.40 -16.16
N LYS A 45 -1.93 -15.41 -16.92
CA LYS A 45 -1.30 -15.64 -18.23
C LYS A 45 -0.02 -16.47 -18.13
N GLU A 46 0.66 -16.40 -17.00
CA GLU A 46 1.88 -17.16 -16.68
C GLU A 46 1.61 -18.44 -15.85
N GLY A 47 0.33 -18.81 -15.69
CA GLY A 47 -0.08 -20.04 -15.00
C GLY A 47 -0.08 -19.96 -13.47
N LEU A 48 0.08 -18.76 -12.88
CA LEU A 48 -0.02 -18.58 -11.43
C LEU A 48 -1.46 -18.19 -11.05
N ASP A 49 -2.12 -19.04 -10.24
CA ASP A 49 -3.43 -18.72 -9.65
C ASP A 49 -3.25 -17.78 -8.45
N VAL A 50 -3.75 -16.57 -8.57
CA VAL A 50 -3.68 -15.54 -7.52
C VAL A 50 -5.06 -15.29 -6.94
N GLN A 51 -5.18 -15.41 -5.62
CA GLN A 51 -6.37 -15.04 -4.87
C GLN A 51 -6.16 -13.66 -4.20
N VAL A 52 -7.04 -12.71 -4.53
CA VAL A 52 -7.03 -11.37 -3.95
C VAL A 52 -7.91 -11.33 -2.71
N THR A 53 -7.33 -10.93 -1.57
CA THR A 53 -8.02 -10.80 -0.28
C THR A 53 -8.23 -9.34 0.05
N SER A 54 -9.50 -8.91 0.15
CA SER A 54 -9.85 -7.58 0.61
C SER A 54 -9.63 -7.47 2.12
N THR A 55 -9.08 -6.34 2.55
CA THR A 55 -8.75 -6.03 3.95
C THR A 55 -9.04 -4.56 4.28
N LYS A 56 -8.75 -4.15 5.51
CA LYS A 56 -8.81 -2.75 5.94
C LYS A 56 -7.59 -1.92 5.51
N GLY A 57 -6.54 -2.56 5.01
CA GLY A 57 -5.30 -1.93 4.53
C GLY A 57 -4.04 -2.34 5.29
N SER A 58 -3.03 -1.47 5.29
CA SER A 58 -1.64 -1.82 5.61
C SER A 58 -1.41 -2.50 6.97
N LEU A 59 -2.09 -2.09 8.04
CA LEU A 59 -1.89 -2.71 9.36
C LEU A 59 -2.42 -4.15 9.40
N GLU A 60 -3.61 -4.38 8.85
CA GLU A 60 -4.18 -5.72 8.74
C GLU A 60 -3.33 -6.59 7.82
N ASN A 61 -2.83 -6.02 6.71
CA ASN A 61 -1.97 -6.70 5.75
C ASN A 61 -0.66 -7.19 6.38
N ILE A 62 0.00 -6.33 7.17
CA ILE A 62 1.22 -6.67 7.91
C ILE A 62 0.93 -7.83 8.89
N HIS A 63 -0.21 -7.78 9.59
CA HIS A 63 -0.61 -8.85 10.51
C HIS A 63 -0.86 -10.17 9.77
N LEU A 64 -1.63 -10.16 8.68
CA LEU A 64 -1.94 -11.35 7.89
C LEU A 64 -0.67 -11.97 7.30
N LEU A 65 0.22 -11.14 6.74
CA LEU A 65 1.49 -11.57 6.18
C LEU A 65 2.40 -12.14 7.28
N GLY A 66 2.62 -11.40 8.37
CA GLY A 66 3.49 -11.81 9.48
C GLY A 66 3.02 -13.08 10.21
N THR A 67 1.71 -13.40 10.13
CA THR A 67 1.14 -14.65 10.68
C THR A 67 1.02 -15.77 9.63
N GLY A 68 1.48 -15.55 8.39
CA GLY A 68 1.45 -16.53 7.31
C GLY A 68 0.05 -16.87 6.80
N LYS A 69 -0.94 -16.00 7.02
CA LYS A 69 -2.32 -16.18 6.53
C LYS A 69 -2.48 -15.79 5.07
N VAL A 70 -1.55 -15.03 4.54
CA VAL A 70 -1.41 -14.67 3.13
C VAL A 70 0.05 -14.83 2.70
N ASP A 71 0.27 -15.01 1.39
CA ASP A 71 1.60 -15.18 0.83
C ASP A 71 2.28 -13.86 0.52
N SER A 72 1.49 -12.84 0.24
CA SER A 72 1.95 -11.50 -0.11
C SER A 72 0.97 -10.44 0.37
N ALA A 73 1.41 -9.19 0.44
CA ALA A 73 0.56 -8.08 0.85
C ALA A 73 1.02 -6.77 0.21
N ILE A 74 0.07 -5.87 -0.10
CA ILE A 74 0.38 -4.49 -0.47
C ILE A 74 0.36 -3.63 0.78
N VAL A 75 1.45 -2.91 1.04
CA VAL A 75 1.68 -2.19 2.31
C VAL A 75 2.33 -0.83 2.06
N GLN A 76 1.89 0.19 2.78
CA GLN A 76 2.59 1.46 2.92
C GLN A 76 3.89 1.28 3.70
N LEU A 77 4.98 1.90 3.26
CA LEU A 77 6.28 1.73 3.89
C LEU A 77 6.36 2.35 5.29
N ASP A 78 5.68 3.46 5.53
CA ASP A 78 5.60 4.08 6.85
C ASP A 78 4.86 3.20 7.86
N ALA A 79 3.79 2.51 7.41
CA ALA A 79 3.07 1.56 8.26
C ALA A 79 3.93 0.35 8.65
N LEU A 80 4.67 -0.24 7.70
CA LEU A 80 5.59 -1.33 7.99
C LEU A 80 6.67 -0.88 8.99
N ARG A 81 7.24 0.30 8.77
CA ARG A 81 8.26 0.86 9.66
C ARG A 81 7.73 1.06 11.07
N PHE A 82 6.57 1.71 11.19
CA PHE A 82 5.94 1.96 12.48
C PHE A 82 5.71 0.65 13.26
N VAL A 83 5.11 -0.36 12.63
CA VAL A 83 4.85 -1.65 13.29
C VAL A 83 6.15 -2.34 13.67
N SER A 84 7.18 -2.29 12.81
CA SER A 84 8.50 -2.86 13.12
C SER A 84 9.14 -2.19 14.33
N ASP A 85 9.12 -0.86 14.41
CA ASP A 85 9.70 -0.11 15.53
C ASP A 85 8.98 -0.43 16.86
N VAL A 86 7.64 -0.51 16.83
CA VAL A 86 6.84 -0.88 18.00
C VAL A 86 7.20 -2.30 18.49
N LEU A 87 7.25 -3.27 17.57
CA LEU A 87 7.56 -4.65 17.92
C LEU A 87 9.01 -4.80 18.39
N LYS A 88 9.93 -4.05 17.82
CA LYS A 88 11.33 -4.04 18.23
C LYS A 88 11.50 -3.52 19.66
N GLN A 89 10.79 -2.43 20.00
CA GLN A 89 10.81 -1.87 21.36
C GLN A 89 10.14 -2.78 22.37
N GLN A 90 9.01 -3.39 22.02
CA GLN A 90 8.21 -4.19 22.96
C GLN A 90 8.69 -5.63 23.12
N ARG A 91 9.23 -6.23 22.05
CA ARG A 91 9.51 -7.67 21.97
C ARG A 91 10.89 -8.01 21.41
N GLY A 92 11.69 -7.03 21.02
CA GLY A 92 12.99 -7.25 20.37
C GLY A 92 12.86 -7.83 18.94
N LEU A 93 11.67 -7.80 18.33
CA LEU A 93 11.41 -8.35 17.00
C LEU A 93 11.49 -7.26 15.95
N ASP A 94 12.38 -7.42 14.97
CA ASP A 94 12.45 -6.56 13.80
C ASP A 94 11.69 -7.22 12.63
N LEU A 95 10.60 -6.58 12.17
CA LEU A 95 9.80 -7.15 11.07
C LEU A 95 10.58 -7.21 9.77
N PHE A 96 11.58 -6.34 9.57
CA PHE A 96 12.42 -6.37 8.37
C PHE A 96 13.31 -7.63 8.28
N ASP A 97 13.47 -8.39 9.36
CA ASP A 97 14.11 -9.70 9.29
C ASP A 97 13.21 -10.74 8.61
N ALA A 98 11.90 -10.64 8.76
CA ALA A 98 10.93 -11.62 8.24
C ALA A 98 10.16 -11.13 7.00
N ILE A 99 9.81 -9.84 6.92
CA ILE A 99 9.05 -9.26 5.81
C ILE A 99 10.01 -8.49 4.91
N LYS A 100 9.98 -8.82 3.62
CA LYS A 100 10.84 -8.22 2.59
C LYS A 100 10.01 -7.45 1.56
N ILE A 101 10.57 -6.36 1.05
CA ILE A 101 10.04 -5.66 -0.11
C ILE A 101 10.33 -6.51 -1.34
N VAL A 102 9.26 -6.93 -2.01
CA VAL A 102 9.34 -7.75 -3.23
C VAL A 102 9.36 -6.86 -4.46
N LEU A 103 8.45 -5.89 -4.52
CA LEU A 103 8.32 -4.98 -5.65
C LEU A 103 7.75 -3.65 -5.17
N ASN A 104 8.41 -2.55 -5.54
CA ASN A 104 7.83 -1.22 -5.34
C ASN A 104 6.65 -1.02 -6.27
N LEU A 105 5.58 -0.41 -5.78
CA LEU A 105 4.41 -0.13 -6.59
C LEU A 105 4.35 1.34 -7.01
N TYR A 106 3.74 2.18 -6.21
CA TYR A 106 3.48 3.58 -6.55
C TYR A 106 3.41 4.44 -5.29
N PRO A 107 3.61 5.76 -5.44
CA PRO A 107 3.33 6.69 -4.35
C PRO A 107 1.81 6.88 -4.16
N GLU A 108 1.38 6.92 -2.90
CA GLU A 108 0.00 7.14 -2.49
C GLU A 108 -0.16 8.55 -1.94
N GLU A 109 -0.94 9.37 -2.60
CA GLU A 109 -1.13 10.75 -2.22
C GLU A 109 -1.87 10.85 -0.88
N ILE A 110 -1.41 11.76 -0.03
CA ILE A 110 -2.07 12.10 1.22
C ILE A 110 -3.15 13.14 0.93
N HIS A 111 -4.40 12.72 1.02
CA HIS A 111 -5.56 13.58 0.84
C HIS A 111 -6.01 14.10 2.20
N VAL A 112 -5.94 15.38 2.41
CA VAL A 112 -6.57 16.04 3.57
C VAL A 112 -7.68 16.92 3.04
N LEU A 113 -8.91 16.60 3.37
CA LEU A 113 -10.13 17.22 2.85
C LEU A 113 -10.82 18.02 3.93
N SER A 114 -11.36 19.18 3.59
CA SER A 114 -12.26 19.95 4.44
C SER A 114 -13.33 20.66 3.60
N ASN A 115 -14.50 20.92 4.20
CA ASN A 115 -15.53 21.81 3.66
C ASN A 115 -15.55 23.17 4.39
N ARG A 116 -14.61 23.42 5.28
CA ARG A 116 -14.48 24.64 6.10
C ARG A 116 -13.47 25.60 5.48
N LYS A 117 -13.92 26.78 5.09
CA LYS A 117 -13.09 27.81 4.45
C LYS A 117 -11.93 28.32 5.31
N ASP A 118 -12.02 28.17 6.64
CA ASP A 118 -10.99 28.58 7.59
C ASP A 118 -9.90 27.51 7.77
N ILE A 119 -10.00 26.33 7.14
CA ILE A 119 -9.01 25.25 7.19
C ILE A 119 -8.38 25.09 5.82
N GLN A 120 -7.30 25.82 5.54
CA GLN A 120 -6.58 25.80 4.25
C GLN A 120 -5.18 25.16 4.36
N SER A 121 -4.67 25.02 5.58
CA SER A 121 -3.35 24.45 5.87
C SER A 121 -3.43 23.48 7.03
N PHE A 122 -2.57 22.46 7.04
CA PHE A 122 -2.52 21.43 8.06
C PHE A 122 -2.36 21.99 9.48
N TYR A 123 -1.68 23.13 9.64
CA TYR A 123 -1.57 23.81 10.95
C TYR A 123 -2.90 24.27 11.54
N GLN A 124 -3.93 24.46 10.69
CA GLN A 124 -5.27 24.85 11.14
C GLN A 124 -6.11 23.68 11.67
N LEU A 125 -5.54 22.48 11.67
CA LEU A 125 -6.14 21.29 12.28
C LEU A 125 -5.91 21.19 13.81
N GLU A 126 -5.14 22.12 14.40
CA GLU A 126 -4.98 22.16 15.86
C GLU A 126 -6.34 22.22 16.56
N GLY A 127 -6.60 21.27 17.48
CA GLY A 127 -7.86 21.12 18.21
C GLY A 127 -9.08 20.76 17.38
N LYS A 128 -8.92 20.45 16.07
CA LYS A 128 -10.04 20.06 15.19
C LYS A 128 -10.34 18.57 15.25
N ARG A 129 -11.57 18.21 14.90
CA ARG A 129 -12.02 16.83 14.78
C ARG A 129 -11.67 16.31 13.39
N VAL A 130 -10.82 15.30 13.33
CA VAL A 130 -10.28 14.78 12.10
C VAL A 130 -10.49 13.27 12.00
N SER A 131 -11.16 12.81 10.96
CA SER A 131 -11.17 11.38 10.65
C SER A 131 -9.84 10.97 10.01
N VAL A 132 -9.24 9.89 10.52
CA VAL A 132 -7.95 9.36 10.09
C VAL A 132 -8.09 7.99 9.39
N GLY A 133 -9.24 7.76 8.77
CA GLY A 133 -9.55 6.51 8.07
C GLY A 133 -10.03 5.41 9.01
N THR A 134 -10.13 4.19 8.52
CA THR A 134 -10.59 3.04 9.29
C THR A 134 -9.51 2.52 10.25
N GLU A 135 -9.94 1.98 11.38
CA GLU A 135 -9.05 1.24 12.29
C GLU A 135 -8.43 0.04 11.56
N GLY A 136 -7.11 -0.10 11.64
CA GLY A 136 -6.36 -1.15 10.91
C GLY A 136 -5.87 -0.73 9.53
N GLY A 137 -6.25 0.47 9.04
CA GLY A 137 -5.72 1.06 7.80
C GLY A 137 -4.37 1.75 8.01
N GLY A 138 -3.63 1.96 6.92
CA GLY A 138 -2.35 2.70 6.95
C GLY A 138 -2.52 4.20 7.14
N THR A 139 -3.66 4.76 6.74
CA THR A 139 -3.98 6.20 6.86
C THR A 139 -3.78 6.73 8.28
N ALA A 140 -4.19 5.95 9.30
CA ALA A 140 -4.04 6.35 10.70
C ALA A 140 -2.57 6.50 11.13
N ILE A 141 -1.67 5.67 10.59
CA ILE A 141 -0.24 5.77 10.86
C ILE A 141 0.33 7.04 10.22
N THR A 142 0.02 7.26 8.94
CA THR A 142 0.44 8.48 8.25
C THR A 142 -0.08 9.74 8.98
N ALA A 143 -1.34 9.72 9.44
CA ALA A 143 -1.90 10.82 10.24
C ALA A 143 -1.12 11.07 11.53
N ALA A 144 -0.75 10.00 12.26
CA ALA A 144 0.06 10.11 13.48
C ALA A 144 1.45 10.71 13.19
N VAL A 145 2.09 10.31 12.07
CA VAL A 145 3.36 10.91 11.63
C VAL A 145 3.18 12.41 11.35
N LEU A 146 2.14 12.78 10.58
CA LEU A 146 1.88 14.19 10.24
C LEU A 146 1.59 15.02 11.49
N PHE A 147 0.72 14.55 12.39
CA PHE A 147 0.41 15.26 13.63
C PHE A 147 1.66 15.45 14.50
N THR A 148 2.53 14.44 14.56
CA THR A 148 3.80 14.54 15.30
C THR A 148 4.76 15.54 14.66
N VAL A 149 4.96 15.45 13.35
CA VAL A 149 5.94 16.29 12.64
C VAL A 149 5.52 17.75 12.56
N TYR A 150 4.23 18.03 12.43
CA TYR A 150 3.70 19.39 12.45
C TYR A 150 3.40 19.93 13.86
N ASP A 151 3.58 19.09 14.90
CA ASP A 151 3.22 19.39 16.30
C ASP A 151 1.74 19.83 16.44
N ILE A 152 0.82 19.04 15.89
CA ILE A 152 -0.62 19.29 15.87
C ILE A 152 -1.33 18.27 16.77
N LYS A 153 -2.21 18.79 17.64
CA LYS A 153 -3.07 17.98 18.52
C LYS A 153 -4.52 18.01 18.02
N ALA A 154 -4.82 17.16 17.04
CA ALA A 154 -6.17 16.99 16.56
C ALA A 154 -6.96 15.96 17.40
N ILE A 155 -8.29 16.05 17.39
CA ILE A 155 -9.18 15.05 17.96
C ILE A 155 -9.47 14.04 16.86
N ALA A 156 -8.73 12.92 16.88
CA ALA A 156 -8.81 11.89 15.84
C ALA A 156 -10.01 10.95 16.06
N SER A 157 -10.66 10.55 14.98
CA SER A 157 -11.66 9.47 14.93
C SER A 157 -11.36 8.49 13.80
N PHE A 158 -11.89 7.27 13.93
CA PHE A 158 -11.76 6.24 12.91
C PHE A 158 -13.12 6.05 12.24
N ASP A 159 -13.20 6.41 10.95
CA ASP A 159 -14.44 6.33 10.19
C ASP A 159 -14.14 5.74 8.80
N ALA A 160 -15.11 5.02 8.22
CA ALA A 160 -15.09 4.76 6.78
C ALA A 160 -15.22 6.09 6.02
N PHE A 161 -14.65 6.19 4.83
CA PHE A 161 -14.54 7.48 4.13
C PHE A 161 -15.90 8.13 3.88
N GLU A 162 -16.91 7.35 3.43
CA GLU A 162 -18.24 7.87 3.16
C GLU A 162 -18.93 8.38 4.42
N ASP A 163 -18.74 7.71 5.55
CA ASP A 163 -19.30 8.15 6.85
C ASP A 163 -18.55 9.38 7.37
N ALA A 164 -17.24 9.44 7.18
CA ALA A 164 -16.44 10.63 7.50
C ALA A 164 -16.91 11.87 6.72
N VAL A 165 -17.16 11.72 5.41
CA VAL A 165 -17.69 12.81 4.58
C VAL A 165 -19.06 13.27 5.04
N LYS A 166 -19.98 12.33 5.32
CA LYS A 166 -21.31 12.68 5.87
C LYS A 166 -21.20 13.41 7.21
N ASN A 167 -20.32 12.93 8.11
CA ASN A 167 -20.06 13.57 9.39
C ASN A 167 -19.50 14.99 9.22
N MET A 168 -18.64 15.20 8.22
CA MET A 168 -18.10 16.52 7.89
C MET A 168 -19.20 17.44 7.32
N GLU A 169 -20.09 16.94 6.44
CA GLU A 169 -21.24 17.71 5.93
C GLU A 169 -22.22 18.11 7.04
N GLN A 170 -22.37 17.28 8.06
CA GLN A 170 -23.22 17.55 9.26
C GLN A 170 -22.52 18.45 10.30
N GLY A 171 -21.24 18.79 10.09
CA GLY A 171 -20.45 19.58 11.04
C GLY A 171 -19.96 18.80 12.26
N ASN A 172 -20.01 17.47 12.24
CA ASN A 172 -19.49 16.58 13.28
C ASN A 172 -17.98 16.37 13.15
N LEU A 173 -17.42 16.51 11.94
CA LEU A 173 -16.00 16.52 11.65
C LEU A 173 -15.60 17.82 10.96
N ASP A 174 -14.34 18.19 11.11
CA ASP A 174 -13.75 19.40 10.53
C ASP A 174 -12.85 19.09 9.32
N ALA A 175 -12.27 17.88 9.28
CA ALA A 175 -11.48 17.38 8.16
C ALA A 175 -11.50 15.85 8.10
N VAL A 176 -11.15 15.33 6.91
CA VAL A 176 -10.95 13.90 6.65
C VAL A 176 -9.58 13.69 6.04
N LEU A 177 -8.79 12.80 6.61
CA LEU A 177 -7.51 12.37 6.06
C LEU A 177 -7.66 10.98 5.44
N PHE A 178 -7.12 10.81 4.24
CA PHE A 178 -7.10 9.56 3.51
C PHE A 178 -5.78 9.42 2.74
N VAL A 179 -5.17 8.24 2.75
CA VAL A 179 -3.97 7.92 1.98
C VAL A 179 -4.31 6.87 0.94
N GLY A 180 -4.05 7.17 -0.32
CA GLY A 180 -4.31 6.26 -1.42
C GLY A 180 -3.93 6.85 -2.77
N GLY A 181 -3.73 5.98 -3.74
CA GLY A 181 -3.29 6.38 -5.08
C GLY A 181 -4.33 7.19 -5.84
N ALA A 182 -4.06 8.49 -6.04
CA ALA A 182 -4.95 9.38 -6.79
C ALA A 182 -4.99 9.03 -8.30
N PRO A 183 -6.17 9.18 -8.93
CA PRO A 183 -7.45 9.54 -8.36
C PRO A 183 -8.14 8.37 -7.66
N VAL A 184 -8.66 8.65 -6.48
CA VAL A 184 -9.46 7.70 -5.70
C VAL A 184 -10.93 7.85 -6.12
N PRO A 185 -11.63 6.77 -6.53
CA PRO A 185 -12.97 6.88 -7.14
C PRO A 185 -14.02 7.58 -6.26
N PHE A 186 -14.04 7.33 -4.95
CA PHE A 186 -15.00 7.96 -4.05
C PHE A 186 -14.65 9.43 -3.74
N ILE A 187 -13.36 9.83 -3.74
CA ILE A 187 -12.95 11.23 -3.66
C ILE A 187 -13.34 11.97 -4.95
N GLY A 188 -13.26 11.29 -6.09
CA GLY A 188 -13.69 11.85 -7.39
C GLY A 188 -15.17 12.20 -7.48
N LYS A 189 -16.01 11.64 -6.58
CA LYS A 189 -17.46 11.91 -6.52
C LYS A 189 -17.82 13.15 -5.68
N LEU A 190 -16.85 13.74 -4.99
CA LEU A 190 -17.06 14.98 -4.23
C LEU A 190 -17.31 16.16 -5.18
N ASP A 191 -17.70 17.28 -4.63
CA ASP A 191 -17.99 18.51 -5.36
C ASP A 191 -17.17 19.71 -4.81
N ASN A 192 -17.37 20.89 -5.39
CA ASN A 192 -16.64 22.10 -5.06
C ASN A 192 -16.95 22.73 -3.68
N ARG A 193 -17.80 22.12 -2.86
CA ARG A 193 -17.96 22.47 -1.44
C ARG A 193 -16.75 22.01 -0.62
N PHE A 194 -16.01 21.03 -1.12
CA PHE A 194 -14.79 20.50 -0.53
C PHE A 194 -13.55 21.13 -1.15
N HIS A 195 -12.46 21.08 -0.43
CA HIS A 195 -11.13 21.45 -0.91
C HIS A 195 -10.06 20.60 -0.24
N PHE A 196 -8.90 20.53 -0.87
CA PHE A 196 -7.72 19.93 -0.25
C PHE A 196 -7.06 20.92 0.70
N VAL A 197 -6.70 20.44 1.89
CA VAL A 197 -5.93 21.17 2.88
C VAL A 197 -4.45 21.00 2.58
N ARG A 198 -3.73 22.10 2.42
CA ARG A 198 -2.30 22.08 2.07
C ARG A 198 -1.46 21.46 3.19
N LEU A 199 -0.56 20.57 2.84
CA LEU A 199 0.54 20.09 3.67
C LEU A 199 1.77 20.97 3.40
N PRO A 200 2.14 21.90 4.29
CA PRO A 200 3.30 22.76 4.10
C PRO A 200 4.60 21.96 3.99
N ALA A 201 5.56 22.50 3.25
CA ALA A 201 6.89 21.90 3.16
C ALA A 201 7.52 21.71 4.55
N ASN A 202 8.05 20.53 4.82
CA ASN A 202 8.69 20.18 6.08
C ASN A 202 9.90 19.28 5.81
N ALA A 203 11.07 19.66 6.35
CA ALA A 203 12.32 18.96 6.09
C ALA A 203 12.30 17.48 6.56
N ILE A 204 11.57 17.16 7.64
CA ILE A 204 11.43 15.77 8.13
C ILE A 204 10.57 14.97 7.16
N LEU A 205 9.44 15.53 6.70
CA LEU A 205 8.56 14.85 5.74
C LEU A 205 9.23 14.66 4.38
N ASP A 206 10.07 15.62 3.95
CA ASP A 206 10.83 15.55 2.69
C ASP A 206 11.77 14.33 2.64
N GLU A 207 12.13 13.76 3.79
CA GLU A 207 13.01 12.60 3.87
C GLU A 207 12.27 11.28 3.89
N ILE A 208 10.98 11.29 4.27
CA ILE A 208 10.17 10.06 4.39
C ILE A 208 9.09 9.94 3.32
N TYR A 209 8.65 11.07 2.76
CA TYR A 209 7.58 11.13 1.77
C TYR A 209 8.01 11.90 0.52
N LEU A 210 7.31 11.65 -0.57
CA LEU A 210 7.53 12.35 -1.84
C LEU A 210 6.62 13.56 -1.92
N ARG A 211 7.16 14.75 -2.22
CA ARG A 211 6.33 15.94 -2.49
C ARG A 211 5.54 15.76 -3.76
N THR A 212 4.27 16.12 -3.73
CA THR A 212 3.36 16.08 -4.88
C THR A 212 2.27 17.14 -4.76
N LYS A 213 1.31 17.12 -5.69
CA LYS A 213 0.13 17.98 -5.68
C LYS A 213 -1.11 17.18 -6.01
N LEU A 214 -2.23 17.62 -5.44
CA LEU A 214 -3.56 17.17 -5.78
C LEU A 214 -4.36 18.34 -6.36
N GLY A 215 -5.14 18.10 -7.41
CA GLY A 215 -5.89 19.16 -8.04
C GLY A 215 -6.75 18.70 -9.22
N GLY A 216 -7.10 19.63 -10.09
CA GLY A 216 -7.96 19.42 -11.25
C GLY A 216 -7.61 18.24 -12.14
N PRO A 217 -6.32 17.94 -12.41
CA PRO A 217 -5.95 16.78 -13.22
C PRO A 217 -6.41 15.43 -12.66
N GLN A 218 -6.45 15.30 -11.32
CA GLN A 218 -6.92 14.07 -10.65
C GLN A 218 -8.41 14.13 -10.30
N TYR A 219 -8.89 15.32 -9.91
CA TYR A 219 -10.23 15.52 -9.37
C TYR A 219 -10.86 16.77 -9.97
N GLY A 220 -11.74 16.61 -10.97
CA GLY A 220 -12.34 17.71 -11.74
C GLY A 220 -13.10 18.77 -10.90
N TRP A 221 -13.48 18.44 -9.65
CA TRP A 221 -14.11 19.38 -8.73
C TRP A 221 -13.10 20.29 -8.01
N ALA A 222 -11.82 19.91 -7.94
CA ALA A 222 -10.80 20.71 -7.27
C ALA A 222 -10.47 21.96 -8.09
N GLN A 223 -10.60 23.13 -7.44
CA GLN A 223 -10.46 24.43 -8.10
C GLN A 223 -8.99 24.84 -8.33
N SER A 224 -8.05 24.27 -7.59
CA SER A 224 -6.63 24.59 -7.67
C SER A 224 -5.78 23.39 -7.25
N ASP A 225 -4.53 23.39 -7.71
CA ASP A 225 -3.52 22.45 -7.23
C ASP A 225 -3.11 22.79 -5.80
N THR A 226 -3.11 21.77 -4.95
CA THR A 226 -2.75 21.87 -3.53
C THR A 226 -1.53 21.01 -3.25
N GLU A 227 -0.52 21.56 -2.61
CA GLU A 227 0.69 20.87 -2.20
C GLU A 227 0.37 19.81 -1.13
N THR A 228 0.88 18.61 -1.32
CA THR A 228 0.77 17.48 -0.40
C THR A 228 2.01 16.59 -0.49
N TYR A 229 1.95 15.47 0.19
CA TYR A 229 2.94 14.40 0.12
C TYR A 229 2.32 13.11 -0.38
N ALA A 230 3.17 12.18 -0.78
CA ALA A 230 2.78 10.83 -1.14
C ALA A 230 3.63 9.80 -0.39
N VAL A 231 2.99 8.76 0.11
CA VAL A 231 3.59 7.64 0.85
C VAL A 231 3.99 6.57 -0.16
N PRO A 232 5.22 6.06 -0.16
CA PRO A 232 5.58 4.91 -0.99
C PRO A 232 4.84 3.65 -0.55
N SER A 233 4.39 2.85 -1.52
CA SER A 233 3.80 1.53 -1.31
C SER A 233 4.55 0.44 -2.06
N ALA A 234 4.46 -0.80 -1.56
CA ALA A 234 5.13 -1.94 -2.16
C ALA A 234 4.38 -3.26 -1.94
N ILE A 235 4.66 -4.23 -2.79
CA ILE A 235 4.35 -5.64 -2.54
C ILE A 235 5.38 -6.18 -1.57
N MET A 236 4.91 -6.79 -0.49
CA MET A 236 5.70 -7.45 0.54
C MET A 236 5.54 -8.96 0.46
N GLY A 237 6.60 -9.67 0.83
CA GLY A 237 6.62 -11.12 0.99
C GLY A 237 7.36 -11.53 2.26
N LEU A 238 7.38 -12.82 2.56
CA LEU A 238 8.10 -13.38 3.69
C LEU A 238 9.48 -13.89 3.26
N ASP A 239 10.48 -13.69 4.10
CA ASP A 239 11.77 -14.37 3.99
C ASP A 239 11.65 -15.77 4.61
N LYS A 240 11.18 -16.73 3.82
CA LYS A 240 11.04 -18.12 4.26
C LYS A 240 11.75 -19.09 3.31
N LYS A 241 12.36 -20.14 3.89
CA LYS A 241 13.02 -21.20 3.13
C LYS A 241 11.99 -22.23 2.65
N ASP A 242 11.26 -21.87 1.61
CA ASP A 242 10.21 -22.68 0.97
C ASP A 242 10.32 -22.51 -0.54
N GLU A 243 10.78 -23.53 -1.25
CA GLU A 243 11.05 -23.47 -2.69
C GLU A 243 9.78 -23.23 -3.51
N ASN A 244 8.64 -23.79 -3.10
CA ASN A 244 7.38 -23.57 -3.78
C ASN A 244 6.93 -22.10 -3.65
N TYR A 245 7.01 -21.57 -2.45
CA TYR A 245 6.73 -20.14 -2.20
C TYR A 245 7.65 -19.24 -3.00
N ALA A 246 8.96 -19.51 -3.01
CA ALA A 246 9.93 -18.73 -3.76
C ALA A 246 9.64 -18.77 -5.27
N SER A 247 9.28 -19.94 -5.80
CA SER A 247 8.90 -20.11 -7.21
C SER A 247 7.63 -19.33 -7.56
N GLN A 248 6.59 -19.41 -6.72
CA GLN A 248 5.34 -18.65 -6.92
C GLN A 248 5.57 -17.13 -6.83
N MET A 249 6.38 -16.67 -5.87
CA MET A 249 6.73 -15.26 -5.73
C MET A 249 7.53 -14.77 -6.94
N GLN A 250 8.47 -15.56 -7.44
CA GLN A 250 9.21 -15.24 -8.66
C GLN A 250 8.28 -15.16 -9.87
N ALA A 251 7.35 -16.10 -10.02
CA ALA A 251 6.35 -16.08 -11.09
C ALA A 251 5.48 -14.82 -11.01
N LEU A 252 5.04 -14.41 -9.81
CA LEU A 252 4.29 -13.18 -9.59
C LEU A 252 5.06 -11.96 -10.09
N VAL A 253 6.30 -11.82 -9.66
CA VAL A 253 7.16 -10.67 -10.04
C VAL A 253 7.39 -10.64 -11.55
N LEU A 254 7.74 -11.79 -12.15
CA LEU A 254 7.97 -11.88 -13.59
C LEU A 254 6.71 -11.58 -14.39
N SER A 255 5.52 -12.03 -13.95
CA SER A 255 4.25 -11.70 -14.60
C SER A 255 4.01 -10.19 -14.65
N ILE A 256 4.28 -9.48 -13.56
CA ILE A 256 4.15 -8.03 -13.49
C ILE A 256 5.16 -7.35 -14.40
N LEU A 257 6.43 -7.75 -14.35
CA LEU A 257 7.50 -7.15 -15.14
C LEU A 257 7.31 -7.37 -16.65
N ASN A 258 6.97 -8.59 -17.06
CA ASN A 258 6.71 -8.96 -18.45
C ASN A 258 5.48 -8.24 -19.02
N SER A 259 4.50 -7.91 -18.16
CA SER A 259 3.26 -7.22 -18.53
C SER A 259 3.30 -5.71 -18.25
N ALA A 260 4.45 -5.13 -17.92
CA ALA A 260 4.55 -3.75 -17.44
C ALA A 260 3.95 -2.72 -18.42
N ASP A 261 4.13 -2.91 -19.73
CA ASP A 261 3.58 -2.01 -20.74
C ASP A 261 2.06 -2.18 -20.92
N ASP A 262 1.56 -3.42 -20.84
CA ASP A 262 0.12 -3.70 -20.85
C ASP A 262 -0.56 -3.12 -19.60
N LEU A 263 0.04 -3.29 -18.44
CA LEU A 263 -0.45 -2.71 -17.18
C LEU A 263 -0.51 -1.18 -17.24
N ARG A 264 0.51 -0.52 -17.82
CA ARG A 264 0.50 0.94 -18.02
C ARG A 264 -0.55 1.41 -19.00
N ALA A 265 -0.80 0.63 -20.05
CA ALA A 265 -1.76 0.99 -21.09
C ALA A 265 -3.21 0.73 -20.67
N ASN A 266 -3.48 -0.41 -20.02
CA ASN A 266 -4.82 -0.97 -19.85
C ASN A 266 -5.21 -1.20 -18.37
N GLY A 267 -4.26 -1.24 -17.45
CA GLY A 267 -4.50 -1.43 -16.01
C GLY A 267 -4.87 -0.15 -15.28
N HIS A 268 -4.94 -0.26 -13.96
CA HIS A 268 -5.18 0.89 -13.09
C HIS A 268 -4.17 2.01 -13.37
N GLN A 269 -4.64 3.27 -13.42
CA GLN A 269 -3.80 4.39 -13.85
C GLN A 269 -2.52 4.60 -13.00
N LYS A 270 -2.46 4.10 -11.78
CA LYS A 270 -1.25 4.13 -10.94
C LYS A 270 -0.09 3.29 -11.50
N TRP A 271 -0.34 2.38 -12.42
CA TRP A 271 0.74 1.72 -13.15
C TRP A 271 1.60 2.69 -13.97
N LYS A 272 1.05 3.84 -14.39
CA LYS A 272 1.80 4.90 -15.13
C LYS A 272 2.81 5.61 -14.24
N SER A 273 2.57 5.69 -12.93
CA SER A 273 3.47 6.27 -11.93
C SER A 273 4.23 5.22 -11.11
N SER A 274 4.08 3.94 -11.45
CA SER A 274 4.77 2.86 -10.76
C SER A 274 6.27 2.87 -11.07
N ILE A 275 7.08 2.57 -10.05
CA ILE A 275 8.54 2.53 -10.14
C ILE A 275 9.09 1.12 -10.44
N ILE A 276 8.24 0.26 -11.01
CA ILE A 276 8.56 -1.14 -11.36
C ILE A 276 9.82 -1.26 -12.21
N GLN A 277 10.11 -0.28 -13.07
CA GLN A 277 11.30 -0.29 -13.95
C GLN A 277 12.64 -0.25 -13.21
N SER A 278 12.64 0.12 -11.94
CA SER A 278 13.87 0.18 -11.14
C SER A 278 14.21 -1.15 -10.46
N TYR A 279 13.41 -2.18 -10.64
CA TYR A 279 13.65 -3.52 -10.09
C TYR A 279 14.52 -4.35 -11.07
N PHE A 280 15.68 -4.84 -10.59
CA PHE A 280 16.57 -5.66 -11.39
C PHE A 280 16.33 -7.15 -11.10
N PRO A 281 15.84 -7.92 -12.08
CA PRO A 281 15.46 -9.33 -11.86
C PRO A 281 16.61 -10.27 -11.49
N ASN A 282 17.87 -9.82 -11.65
CA ASN A 282 19.06 -10.68 -11.46
C ASN A 282 19.70 -10.59 -10.07
N ARG A 283 19.13 -9.85 -9.10
CA ARG A 283 19.77 -9.63 -7.78
C ARG A 283 18.94 -10.11 -6.59
N GLY A 284 17.91 -10.91 -6.79
CA GLY A 284 17.04 -11.34 -5.70
C GLY A 284 16.17 -10.19 -5.16
N TYR A 285 15.66 -10.31 -3.93
CA TYR A 285 14.77 -9.35 -3.27
C TYR A 285 15.51 -8.09 -2.74
N GLU A 286 16.50 -7.59 -3.45
CA GLU A 286 17.20 -6.37 -3.03
C GLU A 286 16.38 -5.12 -3.38
N PRO A 287 16.23 -4.18 -2.43
CA PRO A 287 15.53 -2.92 -2.71
C PRO A 287 16.30 -2.11 -3.77
N THR A 288 15.56 -1.36 -4.57
CA THR A 288 16.15 -0.48 -5.58
C THR A 288 17.03 0.61 -4.96
N ASN A 289 17.96 1.19 -5.75
CA ASN A 289 18.79 2.29 -5.27
C ASN A 289 17.97 3.48 -4.73
N GLN A 290 16.78 3.76 -5.29
CA GLN A 290 15.88 4.81 -4.78
C GLN A 290 15.29 4.44 -3.41
N LEU A 291 14.96 3.18 -3.19
CA LEU A 291 14.52 2.69 -1.88
C LEU A 291 15.67 2.63 -0.88
N ILE A 292 16.85 2.23 -1.32
CA ILE A 292 18.06 2.30 -0.47
C ILE A 292 18.33 3.76 -0.07
N GLN A 293 18.13 4.72 -0.96
CA GLN A 293 18.23 6.14 -0.64
C GLN A 293 17.14 6.57 0.34
N LEU A 294 15.87 6.20 0.11
CA LEU A 294 14.78 6.47 1.04
C LEU A 294 15.05 5.84 2.42
N PHE A 295 15.50 4.59 2.45
CA PHE A 295 15.88 3.93 3.68
C PHE A 295 17.12 4.55 4.36
N ASN A 296 18.12 4.99 3.60
CA ASN A 296 19.28 5.69 4.15
C ASN A 296 18.87 7.05 4.76
N ILE A 297 17.90 7.72 4.17
CA ILE A 297 17.33 8.95 4.70
C ILE A 297 16.58 8.67 6.02
N LEU A 298 15.76 7.63 6.07
CA LEU A 298 15.07 7.21 7.28
C LEU A 298 16.06 6.79 8.38
N ASP A 299 17.15 6.08 8.03
CA ASP A 299 18.21 5.64 8.95
C ASP A 299 19.03 6.81 9.51
N SER A 300 19.33 7.84 8.71
CA SER A 300 20.12 9.01 9.11
C SER A 300 19.47 9.85 10.22
N ARG A 301 18.17 9.66 10.47
CA ARG A 301 17.38 10.39 11.48
C ARG A 301 16.90 9.55 12.66
N GLY A 302 17.52 8.42 12.91
CA GLY A 302 17.23 7.59 14.08
C GLY A 302 16.19 6.48 13.83
N TYR A 303 15.66 6.36 12.63
CA TYR A 303 14.94 5.19 12.17
C TYR A 303 15.96 4.15 11.69
N LYS A 304 16.59 3.44 12.62
CA LYS A 304 17.64 2.47 12.29
C LYS A 304 17.12 1.39 11.36
N ILE A 305 17.51 1.45 10.10
CA ILE A 305 17.40 0.34 9.16
C ILE A 305 18.66 -0.49 9.29
N VAL A 306 18.49 -1.71 9.75
CA VAL A 306 19.64 -2.63 9.90
C VAL A 306 20.13 -3.00 8.52
N LYS A 307 21.31 -2.48 8.13
CA LYS A 307 22.09 -3.03 7.03
C LYS A 307 22.60 -4.41 7.47
N LYS A 308 22.28 -5.45 6.72
CA LYS A 308 23.13 -6.64 6.69
C LYS A 308 24.19 -6.46 5.63
#